data_2433e3ab5b7aef27ea295b9217d3247b
#
_entry.id   2433e3ab5b7aef27ea295b9217d3247b
#
_cell.length_a   1.000
_cell.length_b   1.000
_cell.length_c   1.000
_cell.angle_alpha   90.00
_cell.angle_beta   90.00
_cell.angle_gamma   90.00
#
_symmetry.space_group_name_H-M   'P 1'
#
loop_
_entity.id
_entity.type
_entity.pdbx_description
1 polymer ?
#
loop_
_entity_poly.entity_id
_entity_poly.type
_entity_poly.pdbx_seq_one_letter_code
_entity_poly.pdbx_strand_id
1 'polypeptide(L)'
;MVNATHITEEVRFESEEEIKDRYTEVNFESEKVKGAGVPVISTGRTAYVDDSEASTFVVGASGSGKTRKVLMPYTLSCIRKNENLVIHDPKGEINRYMYRELEKEGYEVIVLDYRRPLRGDRYNPLEYPSKLYKKGNTSRA
;
A
#
# COMPACT_ATOMS: atom_id res chain seq x y z
N MET A 1 10.54 14.55 -48.38
CA MET A 1 10.23 13.14 -48.06
C MET A 1 10.53 12.94 -46.59
N VAL A 2 9.50 12.81 -45.76
CA VAL A 2 9.66 12.54 -44.34
C VAL A 2 9.66 11.02 -44.20
N ASN A 3 10.81 10.45 -43.82
CA ASN A 3 10.89 9.01 -43.48
C ASN A 3 10.16 8.80 -42.17
N ALA A 4 8.94 8.27 -42.25
CA ALA A 4 8.25 7.72 -41.10
C ALA A 4 8.95 6.39 -40.74
N THR A 5 9.86 6.44 -39.78
CA THR A 5 10.37 5.23 -39.14
C THR A 5 9.22 4.65 -38.33
N HIS A 6 8.57 3.60 -38.82
CA HIS A 6 7.63 2.80 -38.06
C HIS A 6 8.40 2.12 -36.92
N ILE A 7 8.32 2.72 -35.73
CA ILE A 7 8.68 2.03 -34.51
C ILE A 7 7.50 1.11 -34.19
N THR A 8 7.57 -0.11 -34.67
CA THR A 8 6.72 -1.21 -34.19
C THR A 8 7.33 -1.67 -32.86
N GLU A 9 7.04 -0.98 -31.76
CA GLU A 9 7.21 -1.60 -30.46
C GLU A 9 6.22 -2.78 -30.38
N GLU A 10 6.74 -4.00 -30.44
CA GLU A 10 5.95 -5.17 -30.18
C GLU A 10 5.46 -5.10 -28.73
N VAL A 11 4.18 -4.88 -28.56
CA VAL A 11 3.54 -4.94 -27.23
C VAL A 11 3.55 -6.39 -26.77
N ARG A 12 4.45 -6.72 -25.86
CA ARG A 12 4.55 -8.05 -25.25
C ARG A 12 4.54 -7.93 -23.72
N PHE A 13 4.23 -9.03 -23.06
CA PHE A 13 4.45 -9.11 -21.61
C PHE A 13 5.95 -9.19 -21.30
N GLU A 14 6.38 -8.52 -20.25
CA GLU A 14 7.75 -8.64 -19.75
C GLU A 14 8.02 -10.10 -19.32
N SER A 15 9.21 -10.58 -19.58
CA SER A 15 9.67 -11.87 -19.08
C SER A 15 9.93 -11.81 -17.57
N GLU A 16 9.98 -12.96 -16.92
CA GLU A 16 10.29 -13.02 -15.49
C GLU A 16 11.67 -12.43 -15.15
N GLU A 17 12.64 -12.58 -16.04
CA GLU A 17 13.98 -12.00 -15.88
C GLU A 17 13.96 -10.47 -15.95
N GLU A 18 13.25 -9.90 -16.92
CA GLU A 18 13.07 -8.45 -17.06
C GLU A 18 12.36 -7.84 -15.84
N ILE A 19 11.38 -8.56 -15.29
CA ILE A 19 10.69 -8.13 -14.06
C ILE A 19 11.65 -8.16 -12.87
N LYS A 20 12.48 -9.19 -12.74
CA LYS A 20 13.47 -9.28 -11.65
C LYS A 20 14.53 -8.19 -11.71
N ASP A 21 14.92 -7.80 -12.91
CA ASP A 21 15.90 -6.71 -13.11
C ASP A 21 15.29 -5.32 -12.85
N ARG A 22 14.00 -5.16 -13.10
CA ARG A 22 13.31 -3.87 -13.03
C ARG A 22 12.77 -3.53 -11.64
N TYR A 23 12.26 -4.53 -10.92
CA TYR A 23 11.51 -4.33 -9.68
C TYR A 23 12.34 -4.72 -8.44
N THR A 24 12.01 -4.11 -7.31
CA THR A 24 12.74 -4.33 -6.07
C THR A 24 12.37 -5.66 -5.43
N GLU A 25 13.37 -6.48 -5.13
CA GLU A 25 13.17 -7.74 -4.41
C GLU A 25 12.86 -7.49 -2.93
N VAL A 26 11.80 -8.10 -2.44
CA VAL A 26 11.35 -8.07 -1.05
C VAL A 26 11.24 -9.50 -0.52
N ASN A 27 12.03 -9.81 0.51
CA ASN A 27 11.92 -11.07 1.23
C ASN A 27 11.05 -10.86 2.49
N PHE A 28 9.89 -11.48 2.53
CA PHE A 28 8.93 -11.35 3.64
C PHE A 28 9.35 -12.05 4.95
N GLU A 29 10.39 -12.88 4.91
CA GLU A 29 10.99 -13.48 6.12
C GLU A 29 11.99 -12.51 6.78
N SER A 30 12.43 -11.47 6.09
CA SER A 30 13.33 -10.46 6.62
C SER A 30 12.59 -9.47 7.51
N GLU A 31 13.20 -9.06 8.63
CA GLU A 31 12.63 -8.03 9.51
C GLU A 31 12.53 -6.66 8.83
N LYS A 32 13.48 -6.35 7.93
CA LYS A 32 13.49 -5.12 7.16
C LYS A 32 13.69 -5.38 5.68
N VAL A 33 13.07 -4.57 4.85
CA VAL A 33 13.15 -4.65 3.39
C VAL A 33 13.58 -3.32 2.78
N LYS A 34 14.16 -3.37 1.58
CA LYS A 34 14.65 -2.17 0.87
C LYS A 34 13.55 -1.41 0.14
N GLY A 35 12.57 -2.14 -0.41
CA GLY A 35 11.45 -1.58 -1.16
C GLY A 35 10.11 -1.93 -0.53
N ALA A 36 9.09 -1.12 -0.78
CA ALA A 36 7.71 -1.45 -0.48
C ALA A 36 6.84 -1.02 -1.64
N GLY A 37 5.97 -1.90 -2.11
CA GLY A 37 5.19 -1.62 -3.29
C GLY A 37 4.23 -2.75 -3.63
N VAL A 38 3.54 -2.59 -4.74
CA VAL A 38 2.60 -3.58 -5.23
C VAL A 38 3.36 -4.79 -5.79
N PRO A 39 3.08 -6.03 -5.34
CA PRO A 39 3.76 -7.20 -5.85
C PRO A 39 3.36 -7.48 -7.31
N VAL A 40 4.36 -7.55 -8.17
CA VAL A 40 4.23 -7.90 -9.60
C VAL A 40 4.36 -9.41 -9.78
N ILE A 41 5.40 -10.00 -9.18
CA ILE A 41 5.60 -11.46 -9.10
C ILE A 41 5.87 -11.83 -7.64
N SER A 42 5.34 -12.98 -7.20
CA SER A 42 5.60 -13.51 -5.87
C SER A 42 5.80 -15.01 -5.91
N THR A 43 6.83 -15.48 -5.19
CA THR A 43 7.15 -16.89 -4.98
C THR A 43 6.71 -17.40 -3.60
N GLY A 44 5.89 -16.63 -2.89
CA GLY A 44 5.40 -16.93 -1.55
C GLY A 44 6.26 -16.37 -0.42
N ARG A 45 7.57 -16.49 -0.49
CA ARG A 45 8.52 -15.90 0.49
C ARG A 45 9.14 -14.61 0.01
N THR A 46 9.31 -14.50 -1.29
CA THR A 46 9.91 -13.34 -1.95
C THR A 46 8.92 -12.78 -2.96
N ALA A 47 8.88 -11.46 -3.09
CA ALA A 47 8.16 -10.77 -4.16
C ALA A 47 9.07 -9.73 -4.83
N TYR A 48 8.81 -9.47 -6.08
CA TYR A 48 9.33 -8.31 -6.80
C TYR A 48 8.23 -7.27 -6.82
N VAL A 49 8.48 -6.12 -6.20
CA VAL A 49 7.49 -5.09 -5.98
C VAL A 49 7.75 -3.85 -6.80
N ASP A 50 6.70 -3.25 -7.33
CA ASP A 50 6.75 -1.91 -7.90
C ASP A 50 6.72 -0.90 -6.77
N ASP A 51 7.88 -0.34 -6.43
CA ASP A 51 8.08 0.68 -5.40
C ASP A 51 8.16 2.11 -5.97
N SER A 52 7.70 2.30 -7.18
CA SER A 52 7.56 3.62 -7.80
C SER A 52 6.46 4.45 -7.12
N GLU A 53 6.50 5.77 -7.32
CA GLU A 53 5.46 6.69 -6.83
C GLU A 53 4.15 6.62 -7.65
N ALA A 54 4.03 5.68 -8.57
CA ALA A 54 2.87 5.54 -9.43
C ALA A 54 1.65 5.01 -8.68
N SER A 55 0.47 5.54 -9.02
CA SER A 55 -0.80 4.99 -8.52
C SER A 55 -1.13 3.68 -9.23
N THR A 56 -1.43 2.63 -8.46
CA THR A 56 -1.77 1.32 -9.01
C THR A 56 -3.26 1.03 -8.86
N PHE A 57 -3.88 0.55 -9.92
CA PHE A 57 -5.28 0.14 -9.93
C PHE A 57 -5.39 -1.37 -10.13
N VAL A 58 -5.91 -2.08 -9.10
CA VAL A 58 -6.04 -3.55 -9.11
C VAL A 58 -7.47 -3.96 -9.37
N VAL A 59 -7.71 -4.59 -10.52
CA VAL A 59 -9.03 -5.06 -10.95
C VAL A 59 -9.12 -6.57 -10.84
N GLY A 60 -10.28 -7.06 -10.43
CA GLY A 60 -10.54 -8.48 -10.36
C GLY A 60 -11.92 -8.78 -9.76
N ALA A 61 -12.52 -9.90 -10.13
CA ALA A 61 -13.81 -10.36 -9.62
C ALA A 61 -13.78 -10.57 -8.09
N SER A 62 -14.95 -10.66 -7.49
CA SER A 62 -15.06 -11.07 -6.08
C SER A 62 -14.49 -12.48 -5.91
N GLY A 63 -13.68 -12.68 -4.86
CA GLY A 63 -13.02 -13.98 -4.63
C GLY A 63 -11.74 -14.24 -5.44
N SER A 64 -11.32 -13.35 -6.35
CA SER A 64 -10.07 -13.52 -7.14
C SER A 64 -8.78 -13.47 -6.30
N GLY A 65 -8.89 -13.13 -5.02
CA GLY A 65 -7.74 -13.08 -4.10
C GLY A 65 -7.02 -11.74 -4.05
N LYS A 66 -7.60 -10.64 -4.57
CA LYS A 66 -6.98 -9.31 -4.53
C LYS A 66 -6.42 -8.93 -3.15
N THR A 67 -7.23 -9.10 -2.10
CA THR A 67 -6.81 -8.79 -0.73
C THR A 67 -5.61 -9.65 -0.31
N ARG A 68 -5.68 -10.96 -0.51
CA ARG A 68 -4.65 -11.89 -0.04
C ARG A 68 -3.38 -11.89 -0.89
N LYS A 69 -3.51 -11.74 -2.21
CA LYS A 69 -2.38 -11.86 -3.14
C LYS A 69 -1.70 -10.53 -3.45
N VAL A 70 -2.40 -9.41 -3.27
CA VAL A 70 -1.88 -8.08 -3.59
C VAL A 70 -1.84 -7.20 -2.36
N LEU A 71 -2.99 -6.92 -1.71
CA LEU A 71 -3.04 -5.93 -0.65
C LEU A 71 -2.31 -6.36 0.63
N MET A 72 -2.40 -7.63 1.04
CA MET A 72 -1.68 -8.10 2.23
C MET A 72 -0.16 -8.09 2.03
N PRO A 73 0.42 -8.63 0.95
CA PRO A 73 1.86 -8.52 0.70
C PRO A 73 2.33 -7.07 0.57
N TYR A 74 1.56 -6.21 -0.09
CA TYR A 74 1.86 -4.77 -0.16
C TYR A 74 1.89 -4.15 1.24
N THR A 75 0.84 -4.34 2.04
CA THR A 75 0.81 -3.84 3.42
C THR A 75 1.99 -4.35 4.24
N LEU A 76 2.34 -5.62 4.11
CA LEU A 76 3.47 -6.20 4.83
C LEU A 76 4.80 -5.59 4.39
N SER A 77 5.02 -5.36 3.10
CA SER A 77 6.23 -4.67 2.62
C SER A 77 6.35 -3.25 3.18
N CYS A 78 5.25 -2.49 3.24
CA CYS A 78 5.22 -1.17 3.85
C CYS A 78 5.54 -1.22 5.36
N ILE A 79 4.98 -2.20 6.09
CA ILE A 79 5.28 -2.40 7.52
C ILE A 79 6.77 -2.68 7.71
N ARG A 80 7.37 -3.59 6.93
CA ARG A 80 8.80 -3.94 7.00
C ARG A 80 9.73 -2.81 6.60
N LYS A 81 9.28 -1.90 5.74
CA LYS A 81 10.01 -0.69 5.36
C LYS A 81 9.79 0.48 6.34
N ASN A 82 8.90 0.33 7.30
CA ASN A 82 8.50 1.35 8.28
C ASN A 82 7.84 2.58 7.62
N GLU A 83 6.94 2.36 6.67
CA GLU A 83 6.18 3.41 6.01
C GLU A 83 4.84 3.67 6.69
N ASN A 84 4.38 4.93 6.67
CA ASN A 84 3.04 5.27 7.15
C ASN A 84 1.97 4.73 6.22
N LEU A 85 0.87 4.22 6.79
CA LEU A 85 -0.20 3.57 6.06
C LEU A 85 -1.56 4.20 6.37
N VAL A 86 -2.35 4.43 5.33
CA VAL A 86 -3.78 4.75 5.44
C VAL A 86 -4.54 3.71 4.64
N ILE A 87 -5.33 2.89 5.32
CA ILE A 87 -6.00 1.73 4.70
C ILE A 87 -7.51 1.84 4.85
N HIS A 88 -8.23 1.78 3.72
CA HIS A 88 -9.68 1.60 3.73
C HIS A 88 -10.00 0.10 3.74
N ASP A 89 -10.40 -0.42 4.91
CA ASP A 89 -10.67 -1.85 5.13
C ASP A 89 -12.13 -2.10 5.55
N PRO A 90 -13.08 -2.07 4.62
CA PRO A 90 -14.51 -2.15 4.95
C PRO A 90 -14.92 -3.49 5.56
N LYS A 91 -14.11 -4.54 5.44
CA LYS A 91 -14.37 -5.87 6.01
C LYS A 91 -13.56 -6.14 7.27
N GLY A 92 -12.56 -5.31 7.57
CA GLY A 92 -11.64 -5.51 8.69
C GLY A 92 -10.69 -6.71 8.48
N GLU A 93 -10.48 -7.14 7.23
CA GLU A 93 -9.62 -8.27 6.92
C GLU A 93 -8.15 -7.91 7.11
N ILE A 94 -7.72 -6.76 6.58
CA ILE A 94 -6.33 -6.31 6.66
C ILE A 94 -5.97 -6.03 8.12
N ASN A 95 -6.80 -5.28 8.83
CA ASN A 95 -6.59 -5.01 10.25
C ASN A 95 -6.44 -6.32 11.05
N ARG A 96 -7.35 -7.28 10.87
CA ARG A 96 -7.33 -8.55 11.60
C ARG A 96 -6.07 -9.37 11.37
N TYR A 97 -5.53 -9.37 10.15
CA TYR A 97 -4.36 -10.18 9.81
C TYR A 97 -3.03 -9.45 10.07
N MET A 98 -3.00 -8.12 9.92
CA MET A 98 -1.77 -7.34 10.02
C MET A 98 -1.57 -6.67 11.38
N TYR A 99 -2.58 -6.63 12.25
CA TYR A 99 -2.52 -5.93 13.53
C TYR A 99 -1.32 -6.36 14.39
N ARG A 100 -1.07 -7.67 14.49
CA ARG A 100 0.08 -8.20 15.26
C ARG A 100 1.43 -7.80 14.69
N GLU A 101 1.55 -7.75 13.36
CA GLU A 101 2.79 -7.30 12.72
C GLU A 101 2.99 -5.80 12.93
N LEU A 102 1.93 -5.01 12.87
CA LEU A 102 1.98 -3.58 13.17
C LEU A 102 2.41 -3.32 14.63
N GLU A 103 1.82 -4.01 15.60
CA GLU A 103 2.23 -3.91 17.00
C GLU A 103 3.69 -4.32 17.22
N LYS A 104 4.11 -5.43 16.63
CA LYS A 104 5.49 -5.94 16.72
C LYS A 104 6.52 -4.93 16.20
N GLU A 105 6.21 -4.25 15.11
CA GLU A 105 7.07 -3.22 14.52
C GLU A 105 6.89 -1.82 15.16
N GLY A 106 6.08 -1.72 16.22
CA GLY A 106 5.92 -0.49 17.02
C GLY A 106 5.03 0.59 16.40
N TYR A 107 4.14 0.21 15.47
CA TYR A 107 3.19 1.16 14.89
C TYR A 107 2.12 1.59 15.89
N GLU A 108 1.78 2.88 15.88
CA GLU A 108 0.54 3.37 16.44
C GLU A 108 -0.60 3.09 15.46
N VAL A 109 -1.52 2.20 15.83
CA VAL A 109 -2.63 1.78 14.98
C VAL A 109 -3.92 2.49 15.40
N ILE A 110 -4.41 3.39 14.55
CA ILE A 110 -5.67 4.11 14.76
C ILE A 110 -6.76 3.46 13.91
N VAL A 111 -7.80 2.94 14.55
CA VAL A 111 -8.92 2.25 13.86
C VAL A 111 -10.20 3.07 13.95
N LEU A 112 -10.64 3.65 12.84
CA LEU A 112 -11.92 4.37 12.74
C LEU A 112 -13.02 3.39 12.31
N ASP A 113 -13.74 2.79 13.27
CA ASP A 113 -14.84 1.85 13.00
C ASP A 113 -16.20 2.57 12.96
N TYR A 114 -16.60 3.02 11.79
CA TYR A 114 -17.90 3.68 11.60
C TYR A 114 -19.11 2.74 11.73
N ARG A 115 -18.92 1.43 11.69
CA ARG A 115 -20.00 0.45 11.92
C ARG A 115 -20.24 0.23 13.41
N ARG A 116 -19.19 0.37 14.21
CA ARG A 116 -19.22 0.21 15.67
C ARG A 116 -18.46 1.33 16.35
N PRO A 117 -18.99 2.57 16.28
CA PRO A 117 -18.24 3.77 16.68
C PRO A 117 -17.82 3.80 18.14
N LEU A 118 -18.40 2.92 18.99
CA LEU A 118 -18.00 2.77 20.40
C LEU A 118 -16.82 1.81 20.60
N ARG A 119 -16.36 1.12 19.55
CA ARG A 119 -15.25 0.14 19.61
C ARG A 119 -13.99 0.60 18.90
N GLY A 120 -14.06 1.63 18.09
CA GLY A 120 -12.93 2.23 17.40
C GLY A 120 -12.37 3.43 18.15
N ASP A 121 -11.28 3.95 17.61
CA ASP A 121 -10.70 5.21 18.07
C ASP A 121 -11.57 6.40 17.69
N ARG A 122 -11.40 7.50 18.44
CA ARG A 122 -12.16 8.72 18.18
C ARG A 122 -11.34 9.67 17.34
N TYR A 123 -11.91 10.13 16.24
CA TYR A 123 -11.30 11.14 15.40
C TYR A 123 -12.23 12.32 15.20
N ASN A 124 -11.75 13.50 15.52
CA ASN A 124 -12.46 14.75 15.27
C ASN A 124 -11.76 15.53 14.14
N PRO A 125 -12.29 15.51 12.91
CA PRO A 125 -11.67 16.21 11.78
C PRO A 125 -11.62 17.74 11.96
N LEU A 126 -12.45 18.30 12.84
CA LEU A 126 -12.51 19.73 13.11
C LEU A 126 -11.59 20.16 14.27
N GLU A 127 -10.93 19.25 14.95
CA GLU A 127 -10.07 19.59 16.10
C GLU A 127 -8.92 20.49 15.70
N TYR A 128 -8.19 20.10 14.66
CA TYR A 128 -7.05 20.89 14.19
C TYR A 128 -7.46 22.25 13.60
N PRO A 129 -8.42 22.33 12.67
CA PRO A 129 -8.95 23.62 12.21
C PRO A 129 -9.45 24.53 13.34
N SER A 130 -10.18 23.96 14.31
CA SER A 130 -10.65 24.73 15.47
C SER A 130 -9.52 25.30 16.32
N LYS A 131 -8.43 24.52 16.52
CA LYS A 131 -7.25 25.00 17.23
C LYS A 131 -6.55 26.14 16.49
N LEU A 132 -6.45 26.05 15.15
CA LEU A 132 -5.88 27.12 14.32
C LEU A 132 -6.73 28.39 14.37
N TYR A 133 -8.05 28.25 14.24
CA TYR A 133 -8.99 29.37 14.32
C TYR A 133 -8.89 30.11 15.67
N LYS A 134 -8.88 29.37 16.78
CA LYS A 134 -8.71 29.94 18.13
C LYS A 134 -7.39 30.66 18.32
N LYS A 135 -6.34 30.29 17.58
CA LYS A 135 -5.03 30.98 17.56
C LYS A 135 -4.98 32.17 16.61
N GLY A 136 -6.09 32.56 15.97
CA GLY A 136 -6.17 33.67 15.02
C GLY A 136 -5.63 33.37 13.62
N ASN A 137 -5.34 32.10 13.32
CA ASN A 137 -4.80 31.68 12.01
C ASN A 137 -5.94 31.22 11.10
N THR A 138 -6.75 32.17 10.62
CA THR A 138 -7.96 31.91 9.83
C THR A 138 -7.70 31.45 8.38
N SER A 139 -6.51 31.72 7.86
CA SER A 139 -6.15 31.33 6.48
C SER A 139 -5.76 29.84 6.34
N ARG A 140 -5.58 29.13 7.48
CA ARG A 140 -5.18 27.71 7.52
C ARG A 140 -6.17 26.83 8.30
N ALA A 141 -7.30 27.40 8.71
CA ALA A 141 -8.34 26.69 9.48
C ALA A 141 -9.38 26.02 8.59
#